data_832867be72394778fe761f594afbdcfd
#
_entry.id   832867be72394778fe761f594afbdcfd
#
_cell.length_a   1.000
_cell.length_b   1.000
_cell.length_c   1.000
_cell.angle_alpha   90.00
_cell.angle_beta   90.00
_cell.angle_gamma   90.00
#
_symmetry.space_group_name_H-M   'P 1'
#
loop_
_entity.id
_entity.type
_entity.pdbx_description
1 polymer ?
#
loop_
_entity_poly.entity_id
_entity_poly.type
_entity_poly.pdbx_seq_one_letter_code
_entity_poly.pdbx_strand_id
1 'polypeptide(L)'
;MTTEIRSKLPSVGTTIFSIMSQLSIQNKAINLGQGFPDFNPDKKLIELVNQAMLEGYNQYPQLAGFHDLLIAISEKIENLYGHRYSPETEITITSGATEALMSSILALCGTGDEVIIIEPF
;
A
#
# COMPACT_ATOMS: atom_id res chain seq x y z
N MET A 1 -37.06 -8.14 11.60
CA MET A 1 -36.64 -8.09 10.17
C MET A 1 -35.13 -8.24 10.18
N THR A 2 -34.60 -9.34 9.67
CA THR A 2 -33.16 -9.53 9.46
C THR A 2 -32.80 -8.83 8.16
N THR A 3 -31.98 -7.78 8.24
CA THR A 3 -31.47 -7.11 7.03
C THR A 3 -30.45 -8.03 6.38
N GLU A 4 -30.73 -8.53 5.20
CA GLU A 4 -29.80 -9.33 4.42
C GLU A 4 -28.76 -8.39 3.78
N ILE A 5 -27.48 -8.58 4.14
CA ILE A 5 -26.37 -7.82 3.57
C ILE A 5 -25.97 -8.50 2.26
N ARG A 6 -26.17 -7.80 1.14
CA ARG A 6 -25.73 -8.29 -0.17
C ARG A 6 -24.27 -7.88 -0.45
N SER A 7 -23.43 -8.88 -0.78
CA SER A 7 -22.08 -8.59 -1.25
C SER A 7 -22.13 -7.89 -2.62
N LYS A 8 -21.32 -6.84 -2.78
CA LYS A 8 -21.09 -6.20 -4.09
C LYS A 8 -20.16 -7.05 -4.99
N LEU A 9 -19.42 -7.97 -4.38
CA LEU A 9 -18.43 -8.83 -5.04
C LEU A 9 -18.70 -10.30 -4.70
N PRO A 10 -19.85 -10.87 -5.13
CA PRO A 10 -20.28 -12.21 -4.70
C PRO A 10 -19.36 -13.33 -5.22
N SER A 11 -18.60 -13.07 -6.28
CA SER A 11 -17.69 -14.04 -6.90
C SER A 11 -16.25 -13.92 -6.42
N VAL A 12 -15.93 -12.96 -5.56
CA VAL A 12 -14.58 -12.78 -5.01
C VAL A 12 -14.43 -13.64 -3.77
N GLY A 13 -13.55 -14.62 -3.85
CA GLY A 13 -13.20 -15.53 -2.75
C GLY A 13 -11.81 -15.22 -2.17
N THR A 14 -11.26 -16.21 -1.47
CA THR A 14 -9.89 -16.17 -0.95
C THR A 14 -8.88 -16.14 -2.11
N THR A 15 -7.89 -15.26 -2.01
CA THR A 15 -6.86 -15.14 -3.05
C THR A 15 -5.99 -16.39 -3.13
N ILE A 16 -5.46 -16.68 -4.32
CA ILE A 16 -4.54 -17.81 -4.53
C ILE A 16 -3.30 -17.69 -3.62
N PHE A 17 -2.83 -16.49 -3.33
CA PHE A 17 -1.72 -16.25 -2.41
C PHE A 17 -2.01 -16.75 -1.00
N SER A 18 -3.19 -16.48 -0.48
CA SER A 18 -3.62 -16.96 0.83
C SER A 18 -3.72 -18.49 0.86
N ILE A 19 -4.27 -19.09 -0.19
CA ILE A 19 -4.41 -20.54 -0.31
C ILE A 19 -3.04 -21.22 -0.34
N MET A 20 -2.12 -20.73 -1.18
CA MET A 20 -0.77 -21.29 -1.31
C MET A 20 0.06 -21.11 -0.05
N SER A 21 -0.04 -19.96 0.62
CA SER A 21 0.63 -19.72 1.89
C SER A 21 0.12 -20.67 2.98
N GLN A 22 -1.18 -20.88 3.06
CA GLN A 22 -1.77 -21.82 4.01
C GLN A 22 -1.34 -23.27 3.74
N LEU A 23 -1.33 -23.72 2.48
CA LEU A 23 -0.85 -25.03 2.09
C LEU A 23 0.63 -25.23 2.45
N SER A 24 1.46 -24.22 2.20
CA SER A 24 2.88 -24.23 2.58
C SER A 24 3.06 -24.45 4.08
N ILE A 25 2.32 -23.70 4.91
CA ILE A 25 2.38 -23.82 6.37
C ILE A 25 1.92 -25.20 6.82
N GLN A 26 0.78 -25.69 6.30
CA GLN A 26 0.22 -27.01 6.67
C GLN A 26 1.16 -28.16 6.34
N ASN A 27 1.85 -28.09 5.22
CA ASN A 27 2.76 -29.12 4.75
C ASN A 27 4.22 -28.89 5.16
N LYS A 28 4.52 -27.82 5.93
CA LYS A 28 5.89 -27.41 6.30
C LYS A 28 6.79 -27.30 5.07
N ALA A 29 6.24 -26.83 3.96
CA ALA A 29 6.94 -26.68 2.69
C ALA A 29 7.52 -25.28 2.55
N ILE A 30 8.54 -25.13 1.71
CA ILE A 30 9.08 -23.82 1.33
C ILE A 30 8.05 -23.13 0.42
N ASN A 31 7.61 -21.92 0.79
CA ASN A 31 6.69 -21.14 -0.02
C ASN A 31 7.43 -20.44 -1.16
N LEU A 32 7.29 -20.96 -2.36
CA LEU A 32 7.82 -20.34 -3.59
C LEU A 32 6.75 -19.57 -4.37
N GLY A 33 5.52 -19.57 -3.89
CA GLY A 33 4.38 -18.90 -4.55
C GLY A 33 4.29 -17.40 -4.26
N GLN A 34 4.98 -16.93 -3.24
CA GLN A 34 5.02 -15.52 -2.86
C GLN A 34 6.39 -15.16 -2.29
N GLY A 35 7.02 -14.16 -2.89
CA GLY A 35 8.28 -13.64 -2.38
C GLY A 35 8.05 -12.67 -1.23
N PHE A 36 8.69 -12.91 -0.09
CA PHE A 36 8.83 -11.97 1.02
C PHE A 36 10.16 -12.17 1.72
N PRO A 37 10.72 -11.12 2.33
CA PRO A 37 11.99 -11.20 3.02
C PRO A 37 11.92 -12.18 4.19
N ASP A 38 12.93 -13.03 4.34
CA ASP A 38 13.15 -13.90 5.49
C ASP A 38 14.19 -13.32 6.47
N PHE A 39 14.55 -12.07 6.29
CA PHE A 39 15.50 -11.32 7.09
C PHE A 39 14.87 -10.05 7.66
N ASN A 40 15.41 -9.57 8.78
CA ASN A 40 14.95 -8.32 9.39
C ASN A 40 15.43 -7.10 8.60
N PRO A 41 14.71 -5.96 8.68
CA PRO A 41 15.20 -4.70 8.13
C PRO A 41 16.48 -4.26 8.84
N ASP A 42 17.19 -3.32 8.22
CA ASP A 42 18.41 -2.74 8.79
C ASP A 42 18.16 -2.23 10.21
N LYS A 43 19.11 -2.52 11.12
CA LYS A 43 19.02 -2.09 12.53
C LYS A 43 18.83 -0.58 12.68
N LYS A 44 19.48 0.21 11.80
CA LYS A 44 19.36 1.66 11.82
C LYS A 44 17.92 2.12 11.55
N LEU A 45 17.20 1.42 10.64
CA LEU A 45 15.80 1.72 10.39
C LEU A 45 14.94 1.45 11.62
N ILE A 46 15.18 0.32 12.31
CA ILE A 46 14.46 -0.02 13.56
C ILE A 46 14.71 1.03 14.63
N GLU A 47 15.97 1.46 14.81
CA GLU A 47 16.34 2.50 15.77
C GLU A 47 15.64 3.83 15.45
N LEU A 48 15.62 4.25 14.18
CA LEU A 48 14.96 5.49 13.76
C LEU A 48 13.45 5.45 14.00
N VAL A 49 12.79 4.32 13.73
CA VAL A 49 11.36 4.15 14.02
C VAL A 49 11.09 4.26 15.52
N ASN A 50 11.89 3.58 16.35
CA ASN A 50 11.76 3.64 17.79
C ASN A 50 11.99 5.07 18.33
N GLN A 51 13.00 5.76 17.83
CA GLN A 51 13.27 7.16 18.18
C GLN A 51 12.11 8.08 17.81
N ALA A 52 11.59 7.97 16.60
CA ALA A 52 10.44 8.76 16.15
C ALA A 52 9.21 8.57 17.05
N MET A 53 8.93 7.32 17.46
CA MET A 53 7.84 7.04 18.40
C MET A 53 8.06 7.69 19.77
N LEU A 54 9.29 7.64 20.31
CA LEU A 54 9.63 8.26 21.59
C LEU A 54 9.58 9.80 21.53
N GLU A 55 9.88 10.38 20.38
CA GLU A 55 9.82 11.83 20.12
C GLU A 55 8.38 12.32 19.87
N GLY A 56 7.39 11.42 19.82
CA GLY A 56 5.98 11.80 19.69
C GLY A 56 5.42 11.81 18.27
N TYR A 57 6.17 11.33 17.29
CA TYR A 57 5.67 11.17 15.90
C TYR A 57 4.69 9.99 15.76
N ASN A 58 3.69 9.94 16.63
CA ASN A 58 2.69 8.87 16.71
C ASN A 58 1.26 9.41 16.79
N GLN A 59 1.06 10.69 16.43
CA GLN A 59 -0.23 11.34 16.37
C GLN A 59 -0.77 11.39 14.94
N TYR A 60 -2.02 11.79 14.80
CA TYR A 60 -2.69 11.92 13.52
C TYR A 60 -1.99 12.95 12.63
N PRO A 61 -1.53 12.58 11.45
CA PRO A 61 -1.00 13.53 10.46
C PRO A 61 -2.14 14.29 9.77
N GLN A 62 -1.78 15.23 8.91
CA GLN A 62 -2.71 15.83 7.96
C GLN A 62 -3.21 14.78 6.96
N LEU A 63 -4.37 15.06 6.33
CA LEU A 63 -5.04 14.12 5.41
C LEU A 63 -4.13 13.66 4.26
N ALA A 64 -3.36 14.57 3.67
CA ALA A 64 -2.44 14.24 2.58
C ALA A 64 -1.17 13.49 3.03
N GLY A 65 -0.87 13.51 4.33
CA GLY A 65 0.32 12.90 4.93
C GLY A 65 1.12 13.87 5.79
N PHE A 66 2.16 13.36 6.43
CA PHE A 66 3.08 14.15 7.23
C PHE A 66 3.94 15.04 6.33
N HIS A 67 3.97 16.34 6.58
CA HIS A 67 4.56 17.33 5.67
C HIS A 67 6.03 17.04 5.32
N ASP A 68 6.87 16.75 6.32
CA ASP A 68 8.28 16.46 6.06
C ASP A 68 8.47 15.19 5.21
N LEU A 69 7.57 14.19 5.31
CA LEU A 69 7.58 13.02 4.45
C LEU A 69 7.23 13.40 3.00
N LEU A 70 6.26 14.29 2.79
CA LEU A 70 5.91 14.77 1.45
C LEU A 70 7.08 15.50 0.79
N ILE A 71 7.80 16.35 1.54
CA ILE A 71 9.03 17.02 1.08
C ILE A 71 10.10 15.98 0.72
N ALA A 72 10.37 15.02 1.60
CA ALA A 72 11.39 14.00 1.37
C ALA A 72 11.09 13.13 0.13
N ILE A 73 9.81 12.84 -0.13
CA ILE A 73 9.37 12.12 -1.34
C ILE A 73 9.61 12.99 -2.58
N SER A 74 9.22 14.27 -2.56
CA SER A 74 9.45 15.20 -3.67
C SER A 74 10.93 15.28 -4.04
N GLU A 75 11.81 15.47 -3.05
CA GLU A 75 13.27 15.51 -3.22
C GLU A 75 13.83 14.19 -3.76
N LYS A 76 13.36 13.06 -3.24
CA LYS A 76 13.77 11.73 -3.70
C LYS A 76 13.43 11.52 -5.17
N ILE A 77 12.22 11.89 -5.59
CA ILE A 77 11.78 11.73 -6.98
C ILE A 77 12.56 12.68 -7.90
N GLU A 78 12.77 13.92 -7.48
CA GLU A 78 13.60 14.86 -8.22
C GLU A 78 15.02 14.32 -8.45
N ASN A 79 15.66 13.80 -7.40
CA ASN A 79 17.01 13.24 -7.49
C ASN A 79 17.10 11.98 -8.37
N LEU A 80 16.06 11.15 -8.39
CA LEU A 80 16.07 9.88 -9.14
C LEU A 80 15.60 10.04 -10.60
N TYR A 81 14.64 10.93 -10.83
CA TYR A 81 13.91 11.01 -12.11
C TYR A 81 13.95 12.41 -12.74
N GLY A 82 14.53 13.41 -12.07
CA GLY A 82 14.66 14.78 -12.58
C GLY A 82 13.36 15.57 -12.62
N HIS A 83 12.31 15.10 -11.91
CA HIS A 83 11.02 15.80 -11.83
C HIS A 83 10.64 16.07 -10.38
N ARG A 84 10.29 17.33 -10.08
CA ARG A 84 9.89 17.77 -8.74
C ARG A 84 8.38 17.92 -8.66
N TYR A 85 7.76 17.16 -7.76
CA TYR A 85 6.34 17.30 -7.42
C TYR A 85 6.15 18.29 -6.28
N SER A 86 5.08 19.08 -6.32
CA SER A 86 4.66 19.93 -5.18
C SER A 86 4.21 19.07 -4.01
N PRO A 87 4.85 19.17 -2.84
CA PRO A 87 4.43 18.44 -1.65
C PRO A 87 2.97 18.72 -1.24
N GLU A 88 2.48 19.93 -1.51
CA GLU A 88 1.17 20.41 -1.07
C GLU A 88 0.02 19.95 -1.96
N THR A 89 0.28 19.73 -3.26
CA THR A 89 -0.80 19.56 -4.25
C THR A 89 -0.68 18.33 -5.13
N GLU A 90 0.50 17.68 -5.18
CA GLU A 90 0.76 16.59 -6.12
C GLU A 90 1.19 15.28 -5.45
N ILE A 91 1.28 15.25 -4.11
CA ILE A 91 1.66 14.06 -3.36
C ILE A 91 0.61 13.77 -2.28
N THR A 92 0.18 12.51 -2.20
CA THR A 92 -0.70 12.02 -1.13
C THR A 92 -0.16 10.69 -0.60
N ILE A 93 -0.08 10.56 0.72
CA ILE A 93 0.29 9.32 1.38
C ILE A 93 -0.94 8.44 1.56
N THR A 94 -0.81 7.18 1.23
CA THR A 94 -1.87 6.18 1.35
C THR A 94 -1.42 5.00 2.21
N SER A 95 -2.36 4.25 2.75
CA SER A 95 -2.09 3.01 3.49
C SER A 95 -1.74 1.88 2.53
N GLY A 96 -0.57 1.99 1.90
CA GLY A 96 -0.05 1.06 0.92
C GLY A 96 -0.54 1.29 -0.50
N ALA A 97 0.05 0.56 -1.44
CA ALA A 97 -0.25 0.67 -2.87
C ALA A 97 -1.70 0.29 -3.22
N THR A 98 -2.32 -0.61 -2.46
CA THR A 98 -3.71 -1.02 -2.69
C THR A 98 -4.68 0.14 -2.52
N GLU A 99 -4.50 0.96 -1.48
CA GLU A 99 -5.31 2.17 -1.29
C GLU A 99 -5.02 3.20 -2.37
N ALA A 100 -3.75 3.38 -2.75
CA ALA A 100 -3.38 4.29 -3.84
C ALA A 100 -4.07 3.93 -5.16
N LEU A 101 -4.04 2.64 -5.55
CA LEU A 101 -4.71 2.15 -6.75
C LEU A 101 -6.21 2.34 -6.68
N MET A 102 -6.84 1.94 -5.56
CA MET A 102 -8.29 2.07 -5.40
C MET A 102 -8.74 3.54 -5.44
N SER A 103 -8.03 4.41 -4.73
CA SER A 103 -8.32 5.85 -4.70
C SER A 103 -8.14 6.48 -6.08
N SER A 104 -7.10 6.09 -6.83
CA SER A 104 -6.87 6.58 -8.19
C SER A 104 -8.00 6.16 -9.14
N ILE A 105 -8.42 4.90 -9.10
CA ILE A 105 -9.53 4.41 -9.92
C ILE A 105 -10.82 5.16 -9.57
N LEU A 106 -11.13 5.30 -8.28
CA LEU A 106 -12.34 6.00 -7.84
C LEU A 106 -12.35 7.48 -8.19
N ALA A 107 -11.18 8.13 -8.22
CA ALA A 107 -11.06 9.55 -8.56
C ALA A 107 -11.12 9.82 -10.07
N LEU A 108 -10.66 8.88 -10.90
CA LEU A 108 -10.46 9.10 -12.34
C LEU A 108 -11.50 8.39 -13.21
N CYS A 109 -12.11 7.30 -12.71
CA CYS A 109 -13.01 6.47 -13.51
C CYS A 109 -14.46 6.61 -13.04
N GLY A 110 -15.34 7.04 -13.94
CA GLY A 110 -16.78 7.16 -13.73
C GLY A 110 -17.59 6.08 -14.45
N THR A 111 -18.92 6.20 -14.40
CA THR A 111 -19.79 5.28 -15.12
C THR A 111 -19.64 5.43 -16.63
N GLY A 112 -19.27 4.35 -17.30
CA GLY A 112 -19.04 4.31 -18.75
C GLY A 112 -17.59 4.43 -19.17
N ASP A 113 -16.66 4.69 -18.25
CA ASP A 113 -15.23 4.67 -18.52
C ASP A 113 -14.70 3.24 -18.58
N GLU A 114 -13.64 3.02 -19.36
CA GLU A 114 -12.98 1.74 -19.54
C GLU A 114 -11.57 1.79 -18.97
N VAL A 115 -11.17 0.72 -18.29
CA VAL A 115 -9.82 0.55 -17.72
C VAL A 115 -9.14 -0.65 -18.37
N ILE A 116 -7.96 -0.43 -18.92
CA ILE A 116 -7.14 -1.49 -19.52
C ILE A 116 -6.21 -2.05 -18.45
N ILE A 117 -6.28 -3.36 -18.22
CA ILE A 117 -5.39 -4.09 -17.33
C ILE A 117 -4.54 -5.05 -18.17
N ILE A 118 -3.22 -4.93 -18.04
CA ILE A 118 -2.29 -5.80 -18.77
C ILE A 118 -2.00 -7.04 -17.92
N GLU A 119 -2.27 -8.20 -18.45
CA GLU A 119 -2.02 -9.49 -17.81
C GLU A 119 -0.77 -10.18 -18.40
N PRO A 120 -0.08 -11.03 -17.61
CA PRO A 120 -0.28 -11.32 -16.19
C PRO A 120 0.23 -10.20 -15.28
N PHE A 121 -0.43 -10.04 -14.12
CA PHE A 121 -0.10 -9.00 -13.13
C PHE A 121 0.25 -9.60 -11.77
#